data_8a6f337034b3b406646e89defdc6f7ed
#
_entry.id   8a6f337034b3b406646e89defdc6f7ed
#
_cell.length_a   1.000
_cell.length_b   1.000
_cell.length_c   1.000
_cell.angle_alpha   90.00
_cell.angle_beta   90.00
_cell.angle_gamma   90.00
#
_symmetry.space_group_name_H-M   'P 1'
#
loop_
_entity.id
_entity.type
_entity.pdbx_description
1 polymer ?
#
loop_
_entity_poly.entity_id
_entity_poly.type
_entity_poly.pdbx_seq_one_letter_code
_entity_poly.pdbx_strand_id
1 'polypeptide(L)' 'MTHIETLVMNEIRKALENFERQGVGHIDYEQTGVIHYNIDGRNIRVQVSDTTLSD' A
#
# COMPACT_ATOMS: atom_id res chain seq x y z
N MET A 1 3.40 -12.76 -5.87
CA MET A 1 3.24 -12.28 -4.48
C MET A 1 2.87 -13.44 -3.57
N THR A 2 3.48 -13.54 -2.39
CA THR A 2 3.16 -14.61 -1.45
C THR A 2 1.86 -14.30 -0.70
N HIS A 3 1.31 -15.32 -0.05
CA HIS A 3 0.10 -15.17 0.76
C HIS A 3 0.31 -14.14 1.88
N ILE A 4 1.48 -14.17 2.53
CA ILE A 4 1.80 -13.24 3.61
C ILE A 4 1.86 -11.81 3.11
N GLU A 5 2.49 -11.59 1.97
CA GLU A 5 2.55 -10.27 1.34
C GLU A 5 1.14 -9.77 1.02
N THR A 6 0.27 -10.66 0.54
CA THR A 6 -1.11 -10.31 0.23
C THR A 6 -1.88 -9.88 1.48
N LEU A 7 -1.69 -10.59 2.59
CA LEU A 7 -2.33 -10.24 3.87
C LEU A 7 -1.89 -8.86 4.34
N VAL A 8 -0.59 -8.59 4.31
CA VAL A 8 -0.04 -7.29 4.72
C VAL A 8 -0.55 -6.19 3.80
N MET A 9 -0.55 -6.44 2.50
CA MET A 9 -1.02 -5.48 1.50
C MET A 9 -2.48 -5.09 1.75
N ASN A 10 -3.33 -6.07 2.07
CA ASN A 10 -4.72 -5.82 2.36
C ASN A 10 -4.91 -4.92 3.58
N GLU A 11 -4.11 -5.12 4.62
CA GLU A 11 -4.18 -4.29 5.82
C GLU A 11 -3.72 -2.86 5.54
N ILE A 12 -2.65 -2.70 4.77
CA ILE A 12 -2.16 -1.38 4.37
C ILE A 12 -3.22 -0.66 3.53
N ARG A 13 -3.83 -1.37 2.58
CA ARG A 13 -4.88 -0.78 1.74
C ARG A 13 -6.05 -0.28 2.59
N LYS A 14 -6.47 -1.04 3.59
CA LYS A 14 -7.55 -0.62 4.49
C LYS A 14 -7.18 0.67 5.23
N ALA A 15 -5.96 0.78 5.70
CA ALA A 15 -5.49 1.98 6.39
C ALA A 15 -5.51 3.19 5.46
N LEU A 16 -5.05 3.02 4.23
CA LEU A 16 -5.03 4.09 3.24
C LEU A 16 -6.44 4.49 2.83
N GLU A 17 -7.33 3.52 2.69
CA GLU A 17 -8.74 3.82 2.39
C GLU A 17 -9.39 4.62 3.52
N ASN A 18 -9.00 4.35 4.76
CA ASN A 18 -9.47 5.11 5.91
C ASN A 18 -8.99 6.56 5.83
N PHE A 19 -7.74 6.79 5.43
CA PHE A 19 -7.21 8.12 5.21
C PHE A 19 -8.01 8.85 4.11
N GLU A 20 -8.33 8.14 3.04
CA GLU A 20 -9.15 8.70 1.96
C GLU A 20 -10.48 9.21 2.48
N ARG A 21 -11.13 8.42 3.33
CA ARG A 21 -12.43 8.79 3.91
C ARG A 21 -12.31 10.01 4.80
N GLN A 22 -11.14 10.23 5.41
CA GLN A 22 -10.89 11.40 6.25
C GLN A 22 -10.46 12.62 5.45
N GLY A 23 -10.34 12.49 4.14
CA GLY A 23 -9.89 13.58 3.28
C GLY A 23 -8.38 13.75 3.24
N VAL A 24 -7.62 12.74 3.66
CA VAL A 24 -6.16 12.78 3.69
C VAL A 24 -5.63 12.04 2.47
N GLY A 25 -5.62 12.72 1.30
CA GLY A 25 -5.10 12.13 0.08
C GLY A 25 -6.04 11.12 -0.55
N HIS A 26 -5.52 10.36 -1.50
CA HIS A 26 -6.28 9.32 -2.20
C HIS A 26 -5.35 8.27 -2.80
N ILE A 27 -5.90 7.08 -3.04
CA ILE A 27 -5.17 6.02 -3.75
C ILE A 27 -5.22 6.36 -5.23
N ASP A 28 -4.04 6.50 -5.84
CA ASP A 28 -3.92 6.82 -7.26
C ASP A 28 -4.12 5.56 -8.11
N TYR A 29 -3.31 4.55 -7.84
CA TYR A 29 -3.48 3.25 -8.45
C TYR A 29 -2.67 2.22 -7.67
N GLU A 30 -2.94 0.96 -7.95
CA GLU A 30 -2.31 -0.17 -7.25
C GLU A 30 -1.77 -1.16 -8.27
N GLN A 31 -0.57 -1.63 -8.00
CA GLN A 31 0.04 -2.72 -8.77
C GLN A 31 0.36 -3.86 -7.78
N THR A 32 0.83 -4.99 -8.30
CA THR A 32 1.21 -6.11 -7.44
C THR A 32 2.29 -5.69 -6.45
N GLY A 33 1.93 -5.70 -5.16
CA GLY A 33 2.87 -5.36 -4.09
C GLY A 33 3.16 -3.88 -3.93
N VAL A 34 2.50 -3.00 -4.69
CA VAL A 34 2.77 -1.56 -4.65
C VAL A 34 1.47 -0.78 -4.69
N ILE A 35 1.33 0.20 -3.80
CA ILE A 35 0.21 1.14 -3.82
C ILE A 35 0.79 2.53 -4.01
N HIS A 36 0.25 3.28 -4.96
CA HIS A 36 0.62 4.67 -5.18
C HIS A 36 -0.43 5.56 -4.54
N TYR A 37 -0.01 6.34 -3.56
CA TYR A 37 -0.89 7.19 -2.78
C TYR A 37 -0.50 8.64 -2.96
N ASN A 38 -1.49 9.51 -3.15
CA ASN A 38 -1.25 10.93 -3.36
C ASN A 38 -1.71 11.73 -2.14
N ILE A 39 -0.80 12.52 -1.57
CA ILE A 39 -1.10 13.44 -0.47
C ILE A 39 -0.53 14.80 -0.83
N ASP A 40 -1.37 15.83 -0.86
CA ASP A 40 -0.94 17.20 -1.15
C ASP A 40 -0.16 17.32 -2.46
N GLY A 41 -0.57 16.59 -3.48
CA GLY A 41 0.12 16.59 -4.77
C GLY A 41 1.41 15.80 -4.79
N ARG A 42 1.77 15.15 -3.69
CA ARG A 42 2.96 14.31 -3.61
C ARG A 42 2.60 12.86 -3.83
N ASN A 43 3.38 12.18 -4.64
CA ASN A 43 3.18 10.76 -4.93
C ASN A 43 4.02 9.92 -3.97
N ILE A 44 3.35 9.16 -3.13
CA ILE A 44 4.01 8.27 -2.16
C ILE A 44 3.84 6.85 -2.65
N ARG A 45 4.95 6.14 -2.80
CA ARG A 45 4.92 4.73 -3.17
C ARG A 45 5.06 3.88 -1.93
N VAL A 46 4.05 3.04 -1.68
CA VAL A 46 4.08 2.08 -0.57
C VAL A 46 4.31 0.71 -1.17
N GLN A 47 5.41 0.09 -0.83
CA GLN A 47 5.79 -1.21 -1.38
C GLN A 47 5.84 -2.26 -0.28
N VAL A 48 5.26 -3.42 -0.56
CA VAL A 48 5.28 -4.57 0.35
C VAL A 48 6.12 -5.65 -0.32
N SER A 49 7.16 -6.10 0.38
CA SER A 49 7.95 -7.22 -0.11
C SER A 49 8.47 -8.03 1.09
N ASP A 50 8.53 -9.34 0.88
CA ASP A 50 9.07 -10.24 1.88
C ASP A 50 10.59 -10.30 1.69
N THR A 51 11.32 -9.81 2.69
CA THR A 51 12.78 -9.77 2.63
C THR A 51 13.42 -10.86 3.47
N THR A 52 12.62 -11.84 3.90
CA THR A 52 13.14 -12.95 4.68
C THR A 52 14.16 -13.73 3.86
N LEU A 53 15.34 -13.88 4.43
CA LEU A 53 16.38 -14.66 3.79
C LEU A 53 16.09 -16.14 3.97
N SER A 54 16.15 -16.88 2.87
CA SER A 54 15.91 -18.30 2.85
C SER A 54 17.26 -19.01 2.84
N ASP A 55 17.50 -19.82 3.85
CA ASP A 55 18.75 -20.62 3.93
C ASP A 55 18.64 -21.92 3.15
#